data_2ef1567677db87c4e0393960883f8af7
#
_entry.id   2ef1567677db87c4e0393960883f8af7
#
_cell.length_a   1.000
_cell.length_b   1.000
_cell.length_c   1.000
_cell.angle_alpha   90.00
_cell.angle_beta   90.00
_cell.angle_gamma   90.00
#
_symmetry.space_group_name_H-M   'P 1'
#
loop_
_entity.id
_entity.type
_entity.pdbx_description
1 polymer ?
#
loop_
_entity_poly.entity_id
_entity_poly.type
_entity_poly.pdbx_seq_one_letter_code
_entity_poly.pdbx_strand_id
1 'polypeptide(L)'
;VIQEYYNYATHVTKPEKPALKKAIAAALKSFKDSDFEIDVGSFLPRYFEELGMKIINIRLMPKLGTPGSMNWEWPKTWYHNYFPRLVSMGYLSKQNVEDALGSVIELEMLPYATLCCPLMVEVIAEK
;
A
#
# COMPACT_ATOMS: atom_id res chain seq x y z
N VAL A 1 -20.62 4.51 3.30
CA VAL A 1 -19.23 4.86 3.58
C VAL A 1 -18.32 3.87 2.90
N ILE A 2 -17.37 4.34 2.11
CA ILE A 2 -16.34 3.51 1.48
C ILE A 2 -14.97 4.08 1.83
N GLN A 3 -14.03 3.18 2.17
CA GLN A 3 -12.63 3.49 2.40
C GLN A 3 -11.79 2.67 1.44
N GLU A 4 -10.96 3.33 0.63
CA GLU A 4 -10.13 2.69 -0.38
C GLU A 4 -8.79 3.40 -0.55
N TYR A 5 -7.85 2.73 -1.20
CA TYR A 5 -6.58 3.36 -1.55
C TYR A 5 -6.77 4.49 -2.55
N TYR A 6 -6.19 5.62 -2.24
CA TYR A 6 -6.20 6.81 -3.07
C TYR A 6 -4.91 6.93 -3.89
N ASN A 7 -3.78 6.68 -3.26
CA ASN A 7 -2.48 6.74 -3.93
C ASN A 7 -1.49 5.77 -3.26
N TYR A 8 -1.35 4.60 -3.83
CA TYR A 8 -0.47 3.57 -3.28
C TYR A 8 1.02 3.93 -3.41
N ALA A 9 1.38 4.80 -4.35
CA ALA A 9 2.77 5.26 -4.54
C ALA A 9 3.32 6.06 -3.34
N THR A 10 2.45 6.50 -2.42
CA THR A 10 2.88 7.16 -1.17
C THR A 10 3.43 6.17 -0.14
N HIS A 11 3.33 4.87 -0.40
CA HIS A 11 3.85 3.83 0.50
C HIS A 11 5.37 3.78 0.45
N VAL A 12 6.00 4.34 1.45
CA VAL A 12 7.46 4.47 1.53
C VAL A 12 7.94 4.28 2.97
N THR A 13 9.20 3.89 3.10
CA THR A 13 9.89 3.84 4.39
C THR A 13 10.98 4.91 4.47
N LYS A 14 11.28 5.35 5.68
CA LYS A 14 12.43 6.20 5.98
C LYS A 14 13.22 5.58 7.13
N PRO A 15 14.51 5.25 6.92
CA PRO A 15 15.29 5.35 5.66
C PRO A 15 14.69 4.49 4.53
N GLU A 16 14.92 4.89 3.29
CA GLU A 16 14.57 4.06 2.14
C GLU A 16 15.46 2.82 2.07
N LYS A 17 14.84 1.68 1.70
CA LYS A 17 15.55 0.42 1.44
C LYS A 17 15.29 0.00 0.00
N PRO A 18 16.34 0.01 -0.85
CA PRO A 18 16.17 -0.30 -2.28
C PRO A 18 15.51 -1.65 -2.57
N ALA A 19 15.85 -2.68 -1.80
CA ALA A 19 15.27 -4.01 -1.98
C ALA A 19 13.77 -4.04 -1.67
N LEU A 20 13.34 -3.36 -0.61
CA LEU A 20 11.92 -3.23 -0.26
C LEU A 20 11.16 -2.39 -1.29
N LYS A 21 11.76 -1.28 -1.71
CA LYS A 21 11.18 -0.40 -2.76
C LYS A 21 10.98 -1.17 -4.06
N LYS A 22 11.95 -1.99 -4.47
CA LYS A 22 11.85 -2.86 -5.65
C LYS A 22 10.69 -3.84 -5.53
N ALA A 23 10.53 -4.48 -4.38
CA ALA A 23 9.46 -5.46 -4.17
C ALA A 23 8.07 -4.81 -4.19
N ILE A 24 7.92 -3.63 -3.59
CA ILE A 24 6.68 -2.86 -3.63
C ILE A 24 6.36 -2.45 -5.07
N ALA A 25 7.34 -1.97 -5.83
CA ALA A 25 7.16 -1.61 -7.24
C ALA A 25 6.72 -2.81 -8.09
N ALA A 26 7.30 -4.00 -7.84
CA ALA A 26 6.89 -5.24 -8.51
C ALA A 26 5.44 -5.61 -8.19
N ALA A 27 5.02 -5.42 -6.94
CA ALA A 27 3.62 -5.64 -6.55
C ALA A 27 2.67 -4.70 -7.31
N LEU A 28 2.98 -3.41 -7.38
CA LEU A 28 2.17 -2.43 -8.11
C LEU A 28 2.11 -2.77 -9.61
N LYS A 29 3.23 -3.22 -10.17
CA LYS A 29 3.27 -3.67 -11.57
C LYS A 29 2.36 -4.89 -11.78
N SER A 30 2.36 -5.85 -10.87
CA SER A 30 1.50 -7.04 -10.96
C SER A 30 0.01 -6.68 -10.98
N PHE A 31 -0.40 -5.70 -10.18
CA PHE A 31 -1.78 -5.19 -10.19
C PHE A 31 -2.13 -4.56 -11.52
N LYS A 32 -1.25 -3.70 -12.03
CA LYS A 32 -1.44 -3.02 -13.32
C LYS A 32 -1.55 -4.01 -14.48
N ASP A 33 -0.68 -5.01 -14.51
CA ASP A 33 -0.66 -6.05 -15.56
C ASP A 33 -1.91 -6.95 -15.51
N SER A 34 -2.57 -7.03 -14.35
CA SER A 34 -3.82 -7.78 -14.14
C SER A 34 -5.09 -6.93 -14.34
N ASP A 35 -4.96 -5.73 -14.88
CA ASP A 35 -6.04 -4.73 -15.01
C ASP A 35 -6.74 -4.41 -13.68
N PHE A 36 -6.01 -4.52 -12.58
CA PHE A 36 -6.51 -4.22 -11.25
C PHE A 36 -6.13 -2.80 -10.86
N GLU A 37 -7.15 -1.94 -10.65
CA GLU A 37 -6.93 -0.57 -10.21
C GLU A 37 -6.75 -0.53 -8.69
N ILE A 38 -5.51 -0.40 -8.22
CA ILE A 38 -5.22 -0.34 -6.79
C ILE A 38 -5.66 0.99 -6.18
N ASP A 39 -5.63 2.08 -6.96
CA ASP A 39 -5.99 3.43 -6.50
C ASP A 39 -7.46 3.76 -6.77
N VAL A 40 -8.34 2.77 -6.66
CA VAL A 40 -9.78 2.90 -6.93
C VAL A 40 -10.43 4.01 -6.12
N GLY A 41 -9.91 4.32 -4.94
CA GLY A 41 -10.39 5.42 -4.11
C GLY A 41 -10.34 6.78 -4.80
N SER A 42 -9.39 6.98 -5.72
CA SER A 42 -9.31 8.23 -6.49
C SER A 42 -10.48 8.42 -7.46
N PHE A 43 -11.16 7.35 -7.84
CA PHE A 43 -12.31 7.35 -8.75
C PHE A 43 -13.67 7.33 -8.03
N LEU A 44 -13.70 7.06 -6.73
CA LEU A 44 -14.94 6.94 -5.96
C LEU A 44 -15.86 8.17 -6.09
N PRO A 45 -15.36 9.42 -6.03
CA PRO A 45 -16.25 10.58 -6.18
C PRO A 45 -16.98 10.59 -7.51
N ARG A 46 -16.29 10.26 -8.60
CA ARG A 46 -16.90 10.15 -9.92
C ARG A 46 -17.93 9.04 -10.00
N TYR A 47 -17.62 7.87 -9.46
CA TYR A 47 -18.55 6.74 -9.45
C TYR A 47 -19.84 7.05 -8.67
N PHE A 48 -19.72 7.73 -7.53
CA PHE A 48 -20.89 8.14 -6.77
C PHE A 48 -21.75 9.15 -7.53
N GLU A 49 -21.13 10.10 -8.21
CA GLU A 49 -21.85 11.07 -9.05
C GLU A 49 -22.59 10.36 -10.20
N GLU A 50 -21.91 9.44 -10.92
CA GLU A 50 -22.52 8.65 -12.00
C GLU A 50 -23.69 7.79 -11.51
N LEU A 51 -23.69 7.36 -10.25
CA LEU A 51 -24.78 6.62 -9.62
C LEU A 51 -25.89 7.52 -9.05
N GLY A 52 -25.79 8.84 -9.23
CA GLY A 52 -26.77 9.79 -8.71
C GLY A 52 -26.75 9.92 -7.18
N MET A 53 -25.63 9.58 -6.55
CA MET A 53 -25.46 9.71 -5.12
C MET A 53 -24.87 11.07 -4.76
N LYS A 54 -25.37 11.66 -3.68
CA LYS A 54 -24.84 12.92 -3.16
C LYS A 54 -23.66 12.65 -2.22
N ILE A 55 -22.50 13.20 -2.53
CA ILE A 55 -21.35 13.12 -1.66
C ILE A 55 -21.54 14.06 -0.47
N ILE A 56 -21.43 13.51 0.73
CA ILE A 56 -21.56 14.24 2.00
C ILE A 56 -20.20 14.68 2.51
N ASN A 57 -19.19 13.80 2.41
CA ASN A 57 -17.86 14.11 2.88
C ASN A 57 -16.80 13.28 2.14
N ILE A 58 -15.63 13.87 1.94
CA ILE A 58 -14.44 13.21 1.44
C ILE A 58 -13.28 13.61 2.35
N ARG A 59 -12.54 12.63 2.86
CA ARG A 59 -11.35 12.91 3.66
C ARG A 59 -10.23 11.92 3.38
N LEU A 60 -9.00 12.40 3.44
CA LEU A 60 -7.82 11.54 3.41
C LEU A 60 -7.61 10.90 4.78
N MET A 61 -7.05 9.70 4.75
CA MET A 61 -6.74 8.90 5.94
C MET A 61 -5.24 8.58 5.96
N PRO A 62 -4.37 9.55 6.30
CA PRO A 62 -2.93 9.30 6.40
C PRO A 62 -2.61 8.46 7.64
N LYS A 63 -1.68 7.51 7.48
CA LYS A 63 -1.21 6.65 8.58
C LYS A 63 0.30 6.54 8.51
N LEU A 64 0.96 6.79 9.63
CA LEU A 64 2.39 6.61 9.80
C LEU A 64 2.66 5.54 10.84
N GLY A 65 3.49 4.54 10.50
CA GLY A 65 3.91 3.48 11.40
C GLY A 65 5.35 3.67 11.87
N THR A 66 5.59 3.26 13.10
CA THR A 66 6.93 3.04 13.65
C THR A 66 7.09 1.56 13.97
N PRO A 67 8.32 1.00 14.07
CA PRO A 67 8.52 -0.41 14.37
C PRO A 67 7.67 -0.88 15.56
N GLY A 68 6.92 -1.96 15.38
CA GLY A 68 6.05 -2.53 16.40
C GLY A 68 4.66 -1.90 16.51
N SER A 69 4.39 -0.79 15.85
CA SER A 69 3.05 -0.20 15.83
C SER A 69 2.11 -0.96 14.88
N MET A 70 0.80 -0.80 15.07
CA MET A 70 -0.20 -1.43 14.21
C MET A 70 -0.06 -0.98 12.74
N ASN A 71 0.24 0.29 12.51
CA ASN A 71 0.46 0.83 11.16
C ASN A 71 1.75 0.32 10.50
N TRP A 72 2.67 -0.24 11.27
CA TRP A 72 3.84 -0.95 10.76
C TRP A 72 3.51 -2.41 10.45
N GLU A 73 2.87 -3.09 11.38
CA GLU A 73 2.57 -4.52 11.27
C GLU A 73 1.59 -4.82 10.12
N TRP A 74 0.66 -3.94 9.83
CA TRP A 74 -0.29 -4.12 8.74
C TRP A 74 0.39 -4.25 7.37
N PRO A 75 1.23 -3.31 6.90
CA PRO A 75 1.98 -3.48 5.64
C PRO A 75 2.97 -4.64 5.69
N LYS A 76 3.63 -4.85 6.82
CA LYS A 76 4.56 -5.98 7.00
C LYS A 76 3.87 -7.33 6.77
N THR A 77 2.67 -7.51 7.29
CA THR A 77 1.87 -8.72 7.05
C THR A 77 1.60 -8.92 5.57
N TRP A 78 1.25 -7.85 4.85
CA TRP A 78 1.05 -7.90 3.41
C TRP A 78 2.33 -8.29 2.66
N TYR A 79 3.49 -7.76 3.04
CA TYR A 79 4.77 -8.14 2.43
C TYR A 79 5.01 -9.64 2.55
N HIS A 80 4.84 -10.20 3.74
CA HIS A 80 5.05 -11.63 3.99
C HIS A 80 4.08 -12.52 3.20
N ASN A 81 2.87 -12.06 2.95
CA ASN A 81 1.86 -12.82 2.22
C ASN A 81 1.97 -12.65 0.70
N TYR A 82 2.31 -11.46 0.22
CA TYR A 82 2.22 -11.13 -1.20
C TYR A 82 3.54 -11.29 -1.95
N PHE A 83 4.68 -10.87 -1.38
CA PHE A 83 5.95 -10.96 -2.08
C PHE A 83 6.31 -12.38 -2.54
N PRO A 84 6.10 -13.45 -1.76
CA PRO A 84 6.32 -14.81 -2.25
C PRO A 84 5.48 -15.17 -3.49
N ARG A 85 4.27 -14.64 -3.60
CA ARG A 85 3.41 -14.85 -4.78
C ARG A 85 4.00 -14.20 -6.03
N LEU A 86 4.69 -13.08 -5.88
CA LEU A 86 5.36 -12.38 -6.99
C LEU A 86 6.48 -13.22 -7.62
N VAL A 87 7.08 -14.13 -6.87
CA VAL A 87 8.05 -15.09 -7.40
C VAL A 87 7.36 -16.05 -8.36
N SER A 88 6.24 -16.66 -7.95
CA SER A 88 5.45 -17.56 -8.80
C SER A 88 4.91 -16.88 -10.04
N MET A 89 4.62 -15.57 -9.95
CA MET A 89 4.11 -14.76 -11.06
C MET A 89 5.21 -14.24 -11.99
N GLY A 90 6.48 -14.42 -11.63
CA GLY A 90 7.63 -14.01 -12.46
C GLY A 90 8.08 -12.55 -12.28
N TYR A 91 7.58 -11.83 -11.27
CA TYR A 91 7.96 -10.42 -11.03
C TYR A 91 9.19 -10.24 -10.16
N LEU A 92 9.47 -11.21 -9.28
CA LEU A 92 10.62 -11.19 -8.37
C LEU A 92 11.33 -12.54 -8.37
N SER A 93 12.61 -12.54 -8.07
CA SER A 93 13.34 -13.74 -7.69
C SER A 93 13.13 -14.04 -6.21
N LYS A 94 13.41 -15.29 -5.81
CA LYS A 94 13.41 -15.69 -4.41
C LYS A 94 14.36 -14.83 -3.58
N GLN A 95 15.54 -14.53 -4.13
CA GLN A 95 16.53 -13.65 -3.49
C GLN A 95 16.00 -12.22 -3.31
N ASN A 96 15.27 -11.69 -4.29
CA ASN A 96 14.65 -10.37 -4.15
C ASN A 96 13.68 -10.30 -2.96
N VAL A 97 12.91 -11.36 -2.73
CA VAL A 97 11.98 -11.44 -1.59
C VAL A 97 12.74 -11.52 -0.27
N GLU A 98 13.77 -12.34 -0.19
CA GLU A 98 14.62 -12.45 1.00
C GLU A 98 15.29 -11.11 1.34
N ASP A 99 15.79 -10.41 0.34
CA ASP A 99 16.43 -9.09 0.51
C ASP A 99 15.40 -8.04 0.98
N ALA A 100 14.19 -8.06 0.41
CA ALA A 100 13.13 -7.14 0.80
C ALA A 100 12.67 -7.37 2.25
N LEU A 101 12.42 -8.62 2.63
CA LEU A 101 12.02 -8.95 4.00
C LEU A 101 13.15 -8.72 4.99
N GLY A 102 14.40 -8.97 4.59
CA GLY A 102 15.58 -8.62 5.38
C GLY A 102 15.71 -7.12 5.63
N SER A 103 15.36 -6.30 4.64
CA SER A 103 15.30 -4.83 4.78
C SER A 103 14.29 -4.38 5.84
N VAL A 104 13.15 -5.06 5.94
CA VAL A 104 12.16 -4.77 7.00
C VAL A 104 12.75 -5.05 8.38
N ILE A 105 13.45 -6.17 8.53
CA ILE A 105 14.12 -6.53 9.80
C ILE A 105 15.18 -5.47 10.17
N GLU A 106 15.97 -5.02 9.20
CA GLU A 106 16.96 -3.96 9.42
C GLU A 106 16.31 -2.66 9.89
N LEU A 107 15.20 -2.26 9.26
CA LEU A 107 14.44 -1.07 9.65
C LEU A 107 13.88 -1.19 11.08
N GLU A 108 13.42 -2.37 11.47
CA GLU A 108 12.89 -2.62 12.82
C GLU A 108 13.92 -2.46 13.92
N MET A 109 15.21 -2.51 13.59
CA MET A 109 16.32 -2.25 14.52
C MET A 109 16.61 -0.76 14.70
N LEU A 110 15.99 0.11 13.89
CA LEU A 110 16.19 1.55 13.94
C LEU A 110 15.02 2.21 14.67
N PRO A 111 15.22 2.76 15.88
CA PRO A 111 14.12 3.36 16.63
C PRO A 111 13.50 4.60 15.95
N TYR A 112 14.17 5.18 14.99
CA TYR A 112 13.70 6.34 14.23
C TYR A 112 13.10 5.97 12.86
N ALA A 113 13.02 4.70 12.51
CA ALA A 113 12.43 4.29 11.23
C ALA A 113 10.94 4.60 11.21
N THR A 114 10.45 5.02 10.05
CA THR A 114 9.04 5.28 9.81
C THR A 114 8.58 4.61 8.52
N LEU A 115 7.30 4.31 8.46
CA LEU A 115 6.64 3.74 7.31
C LEU A 115 5.36 4.52 7.05
N CYS A 116 5.26 5.15 5.89
CA CYS A 116 4.03 5.75 5.43
C CYS A 116 3.16 4.64 4.81
N CYS A 117 1.99 4.37 5.40
CA CYS A 117 1.03 3.47 4.77
C CYS A 117 0.50 4.08 3.47
N PRO A 118 0.07 3.25 2.51
CA PRO A 118 -0.55 3.79 1.31
C PRO A 118 -1.69 4.74 1.67
N LEU A 119 -1.70 5.93 1.06
CA LEU A 119 -2.72 6.92 1.33
C LEU A 119 -4.09 6.38 0.95
N MET A 120 -5.02 6.46 1.89
CA MET A 120 -6.41 6.06 1.71
C MET A 120 -7.33 7.27 1.72
N VAL A 121 -8.51 7.11 1.16
CA VAL A 121 -9.60 8.08 1.19
C VAL A 121 -10.86 7.44 1.77
N GLU A 122 -11.59 8.20 2.55
CA GLU A 122 -12.95 7.85 2.97
C GLU A 122 -13.94 8.75 2.22
N VAL A 123 -14.92 8.14 1.61
CA VAL A 123 -16.02 8.85 0.94
C VAL A 123 -17.33 8.44 1.60
N ILE A 124 -18.07 9.44 2.05
CA ILE A 124 -19.42 9.28 2.60
C ILE A 124 -20.39 9.87 1.59
N ALA A 125 -21.34 9.06 1.14
CA ALA A 125 -22.39 9.50 0.22
C ALA A 125 -23.75 8.93 0.63
N GLU A 126 -24.82 9.61 0.20
CA GLU A 126 -26.20 9.19 0.39
C GLU A 126 -26.94 9.18 -0.96
N LYS A 127 -27.99 8.39 -1.02
CA LYS A 127 -28.84 8.30 -2.21
C LYS A 127 -29.92 9.38 -2.21
#